data_b70862e19411b694ea08123b1fecc19d
#
_entry.id   b70862e19411b694ea08123b1fecc19d
#
_cell.length_a   1.000
_cell.length_b   1.000
_cell.length_c   1.000
_cell.angle_alpha   90.00
_cell.angle_beta   90.00
_cell.angle_gamma   90.00
#
_symmetry.space_group_name_H-M   'P 1'
#
loop_
_entity.id
_entity.type
_entity.pdbx_description
1 polymer ?
#
loop_
_entity_poly.entity_id
_entity_poly.type
_entity_poly.pdbx_seq_one_letter_code
_entity_poly.pdbx_strand_id
1 'polypeptide(L)'
;VLLPKQHILLLSHMRAYTSLFSHIIGSNPAVCGYYEMHIGYHSWRSLLRQKLLYFRDEEVKTGFSCMFDKVLHNDHAVSPSVLLRPNTRTIFSLRHPRDTLPSIVTLYQQVDPTNEFNSPDYALDYYVNRLTALSGIATNIEQPFYYLDAEALVENAGECLGSLSDWLR
;
A
#
# COMPACT_ATOMS: atom_id res chain seq x y z
N VAL A 1 -26.45 -2.51 -1.73
CA VAL A 1 -24.98 -2.68 -1.80
C VAL A 1 -24.36 -1.59 -0.97
N LEU A 2 -23.83 -1.94 0.21
CA LEU A 2 -23.18 -0.97 1.11
C LEU A 2 -21.93 -0.39 0.45
N LEU A 3 -21.85 0.92 0.41
CA LEU A 3 -20.60 1.60 0.05
C LEU A 3 -19.65 1.51 1.24
N PRO A 4 -18.34 1.28 1.04
CA PRO A 4 -17.40 1.33 2.14
C PRO A 4 -17.42 2.73 2.76
N LYS A 5 -17.31 2.80 4.08
CA LYS A 5 -17.21 4.08 4.79
C LYS A 5 -15.86 4.73 4.54
N GLN A 6 -14.84 3.91 4.39
CA GLN A 6 -13.45 4.36 4.21
C GLN A 6 -12.72 3.56 3.13
N HIS A 7 -11.77 4.23 2.48
CA HIS A 7 -10.74 3.61 1.64
C HIS A 7 -9.39 3.81 2.30
N ILE A 8 -8.63 2.74 2.46
CA ILE A 8 -7.29 2.76 3.03
C ILE A 8 -6.31 2.47 1.89
N LEU A 9 -5.45 3.42 1.58
CA LEU A 9 -4.42 3.28 0.56
C LEU A 9 -3.04 3.24 1.21
N LEU A 10 -2.35 2.12 1.06
CA LEU A 10 -0.97 1.94 1.46
C LEU A 10 -0.05 2.34 0.30
N LEU A 11 0.65 3.44 0.44
CA LEU A 11 1.65 3.92 -0.51
C LEU A 11 3.04 3.49 -0.01
N SER A 12 3.70 2.61 -0.77
CA SER A 12 4.95 2.00 -0.35
C SER A 12 5.80 1.60 -1.55
N HIS A 13 6.83 0.84 -1.32
CA HIS A 13 7.68 0.21 -2.32
C HIS A 13 7.75 -1.31 -2.11
N MET A 14 8.29 -2.04 -3.08
CA MET A 14 8.51 -3.48 -2.96
C MET A 14 9.36 -3.83 -1.75
N ARG A 15 9.12 -4.99 -1.14
CA ARG A 15 9.89 -5.57 -0.03
C ARG A 15 9.88 -4.77 1.28
N ALA A 16 8.89 -3.88 1.47
CA ALA A 16 8.67 -3.12 2.71
C ALA A 16 7.64 -3.80 3.63
N TYR A 17 7.68 -5.13 3.74
CA TYR A 17 6.73 -5.95 4.53
C TYR A 17 5.25 -5.68 4.21
N THR A 18 4.96 -5.11 3.04
CA THR A 18 3.59 -4.73 2.63
C THR A 18 2.66 -5.93 2.52
N SER A 19 3.17 -7.12 2.18
CA SER A 19 2.37 -8.34 2.16
C SER A 19 1.99 -8.78 3.58
N LEU A 20 2.93 -8.72 4.53
CA LEU A 20 2.64 -8.97 5.94
C LEU A 20 1.55 -8.01 6.45
N PHE A 21 1.75 -6.71 6.24
CA PHE A 21 0.78 -5.69 6.62
C PHE A 21 -0.60 -5.92 5.99
N SER A 22 -0.62 -6.25 4.69
CA SER A 22 -1.86 -6.52 3.96
C SER A 22 -2.63 -7.71 4.55
N HIS A 23 -1.93 -8.79 4.91
CA HIS A 23 -2.57 -9.93 5.55
C HIS A 23 -3.11 -9.59 6.94
N ILE A 24 -2.36 -8.81 7.72
CA ILE A 24 -2.82 -8.38 9.04
C ILE A 24 -4.09 -7.53 8.92
N ILE A 25 -4.06 -6.47 8.11
CA ILE A 25 -5.22 -5.57 7.97
C ILE A 25 -6.39 -6.28 7.28
N GLY A 26 -6.09 -7.11 6.27
CA GLY A 26 -7.09 -7.92 5.57
C GLY A 26 -7.68 -9.05 6.41
N SER A 27 -7.09 -9.44 7.53
CA SER A 27 -7.69 -10.38 8.48
C SER A 27 -8.82 -9.76 9.31
N ASN A 28 -8.89 -8.42 9.38
CA ASN A 28 -9.96 -7.74 10.07
C ASN A 28 -11.29 -7.91 9.31
N PRO A 29 -12.38 -8.35 9.97
CA PRO A 29 -13.67 -8.56 9.31
C PRO A 29 -14.26 -7.27 8.71
N ALA A 30 -13.87 -6.10 9.22
CA ALA A 30 -14.32 -4.82 8.69
C ALA A 30 -13.60 -4.38 7.41
N VAL A 31 -12.52 -5.06 6.99
CA VAL A 31 -11.68 -4.66 5.86
C VAL A 31 -11.76 -5.67 4.73
N CYS A 32 -12.11 -5.21 3.53
CA CYS A 32 -11.98 -5.94 2.28
C CYS A 32 -10.73 -5.46 1.53
N GLY A 33 -9.97 -6.39 0.97
CA GLY A 33 -8.69 -6.14 0.29
C GLY A 33 -7.49 -6.59 1.14
N TYR A 34 -6.51 -7.21 0.46
CA TYR A 34 -5.24 -7.63 1.08
C TYR A 34 -4.10 -7.76 0.05
N TYR A 35 -4.41 -7.69 -1.23
CA TYR A 35 -3.44 -7.78 -2.32
C TYR A 35 -3.31 -6.45 -3.06
N GLU A 36 -2.36 -6.36 -3.95
CA GLU A 36 -2.18 -5.22 -4.85
C GLU A 36 -3.10 -5.38 -6.06
N MET A 37 -4.00 -4.44 -6.26
CA MET A 37 -4.98 -4.50 -7.35
C MET A 37 -4.42 -4.04 -8.69
N HIS A 38 -3.20 -3.51 -8.73
CA HIS A 38 -2.55 -3.02 -9.94
C HIS A 38 -3.43 -2.02 -10.72
N ILE A 39 -4.06 -1.09 -10.02
CA ILE A 39 -4.87 -0.02 -10.61
C ILE A 39 -4.36 1.36 -10.23
N GLY A 40 -4.50 2.33 -11.16
CA GLY A 40 -4.26 3.73 -10.85
C GLY A 40 -5.48 4.38 -10.19
N TYR A 41 -5.22 5.31 -9.29
CA TYR A 41 -6.23 6.09 -8.55
C TYR A 41 -6.29 7.53 -9.05
N HIS A 42 -6.79 7.74 -10.27
CA HIS A 42 -6.81 9.04 -10.93
C HIS A 42 -7.96 9.94 -10.49
N SER A 43 -9.05 9.37 -9.99
CA SER A 43 -10.25 10.10 -9.54
C SER A 43 -11.09 9.24 -8.58
N TRP A 44 -12.16 9.81 -8.03
CA TRP A 44 -13.13 9.08 -7.20
C TRP A 44 -13.72 7.83 -7.90
N ARG A 45 -13.78 7.83 -9.24
CA ARG A 45 -14.22 6.66 -10.01
C ARG A 45 -13.29 5.47 -9.88
N SER A 46 -12.01 5.72 -9.61
CA SER A 46 -11.05 4.65 -9.33
C SER A 46 -11.38 3.90 -8.03
N LEU A 47 -11.92 4.59 -7.02
CA LEU A 47 -12.42 3.95 -5.80
C LEU A 47 -13.64 3.05 -6.06
N LEU A 48 -14.52 3.44 -6.98
CA LEU A 48 -15.61 2.59 -7.44
C LEU A 48 -15.09 1.38 -8.24
N ARG A 49 -14.09 1.61 -9.10
CA ARG A 49 -13.42 0.53 -9.84
C ARG A 49 -12.77 -0.47 -8.91
N GLN A 50 -12.05 -0.01 -7.88
CA GLN A 50 -11.49 -0.86 -6.83
C GLN A 50 -12.55 -1.81 -6.26
N LYS A 51 -13.68 -1.25 -5.84
CA LYS A 51 -14.79 -2.02 -5.30
C LYS A 51 -15.35 -3.04 -6.29
N LEU A 52 -15.60 -2.63 -7.54
CA LEU A 52 -16.19 -3.50 -8.56
C LEU A 52 -15.25 -4.66 -8.91
N LEU A 53 -13.97 -4.40 -9.03
CA LEU A 53 -12.97 -5.44 -9.29
C LEU A 53 -12.87 -6.40 -8.13
N TYR A 54 -12.79 -5.89 -6.90
CA TYR A 54 -12.75 -6.74 -5.71
C TYR A 54 -13.98 -7.64 -5.62
N PHE A 55 -15.18 -7.09 -5.84
CA PHE A 55 -16.44 -7.86 -5.76
C PHE A 55 -16.62 -8.88 -6.89
N ARG A 56 -15.93 -8.68 -8.01
CA ARG A 56 -15.91 -9.65 -9.10
C ARG A 56 -15.02 -10.85 -8.78
N ASP A 57 -13.86 -10.59 -8.16
CA ASP A 57 -12.75 -11.53 -8.07
C ASP A 57 -12.65 -12.18 -6.69
N GLU A 58 -13.26 -11.59 -5.64
CA GLU A 58 -13.09 -11.98 -4.25
C GLU A 58 -14.42 -12.06 -3.49
N GLU A 59 -14.42 -12.87 -2.44
CA GLU A 59 -15.56 -12.94 -1.52
C GLU A 59 -15.64 -11.70 -0.64
N VAL A 60 -16.82 -11.10 -0.61
CA VAL A 60 -17.08 -9.87 0.15
C VAL A 60 -17.45 -10.22 1.57
N LYS A 61 -16.71 -9.70 2.52
CA LYS A 61 -16.97 -9.89 3.95
C LYS A 61 -18.29 -9.24 4.37
N THR A 62 -19.09 -9.97 5.12
CA THR A 62 -20.35 -9.43 5.67
C THR A 62 -20.06 -8.32 6.67
N GLY A 63 -20.67 -7.15 6.47
CA GLY A 63 -20.52 -6.01 7.39
C GLY A 63 -19.20 -5.23 7.24
N PHE A 64 -18.42 -5.45 6.17
CA PHE A 64 -17.22 -4.65 5.92
C PHE A 64 -17.54 -3.15 5.86
N SER A 65 -16.61 -2.34 6.29
CA SER A 65 -16.71 -0.87 6.28
C SER A 65 -15.56 -0.19 5.56
N CYS A 66 -14.47 -0.90 5.32
CA CYS A 66 -13.26 -0.37 4.70
C CYS A 66 -12.87 -1.20 3.46
N MET A 67 -12.37 -0.50 2.43
CA MET A 67 -11.66 -1.11 1.31
C MET A 67 -10.17 -0.76 1.43
N PHE A 68 -9.32 -1.77 1.32
CA PHE A 68 -7.87 -1.60 1.38
C PHE A 68 -7.24 -1.91 0.02
N ASP A 69 -6.21 -1.15 -0.36
CA ASP A 69 -5.29 -1.49 -1.44
C ASP A 69 -3.89 -0.96 -1.14
N LYS A 70 -2.89 -1.59 -1.73
CA LYS A 70 -1.50 -1.15 -1.70
C LYS A 70 -1.03 -0.74 -3.09
N VAL A 71 -0.30 0.36 -3.17
CA VAL A 71 0.27 0.90 -4.41
C VAL A 71 1.79 0.97 -4.25
N LEU A 72 2.49 0.07 -4.94
CA LEU A 72 3.93 -0.11 -4.78
C LEU A 72 4.76 0.46 -5.94
N HIS A 73 4.14 0.70 -7.10
CA HIS A 73 4.81 1.12 -8.32
C HIS A 73 4.31 2.47 -8.82
N ASN A 74 5.17 3.23 -9.50
CA ASN A 74 4.81 4.53 -10.07
C ASN A 74 3.86 4.41 -11.27
N ASP A 75 3.79 3.24 -11.92
CA ASP A 75 2.85 2.96 -13.01
C ASP A 75 1.39 3.03 -12.54
N HIS A 76 1.16 2.88 -11.25
CA HIS A 76 -0.13 3.02 -10.61
C HIS A 76 -0.22 4.36 -9.89
N ALA A 77 -0.37 5.44 -10.67
CA ALA A 77 -0.43 6.79 -10.13
C ALA A 77 -1.62 7.00 -9.18
N VAL A 78 -1.39 7.78 -8.12
CA VAL A 78 -2.43 8.19 -7.17
C VAL A 78 -2.58 9.71 -7.22
N SER A 79 -3.76 10.16 -7.63
CA SER A 79 -4.08 11.59 -7.72
C SER A 79 -4.29 12.20 -6.34
N PRO A 80 -3.78 13.42 -6.08
CA PRO A 80 -4.11 14.16 -4.87
C PRO A 80 -5.62 14.29 -4.62
N SER A 81 -6.42 14.42 -5.67
CA SER A 81 -7.89 14.50 -5.56
C SER A 81 -8.54 13.26 -4.94
N VAL A 82 -7.89 12.10 -4.97
CA VAL A 82 -8.33 10.88 -4.29
C VAL A 82 -7.87 10.89 -2.84
N LEU A 83 -6.64 11.28 -2.59
CA LEU A 83 -6.05 11.30 -1.25
C LEU A 83 -6.71 12.35 -0.34
N LEU A 84 -7.14 13.49 -0.91
CA LEU A 84 -7.83 14.57 -0.19
C LEU A 84 -9.30 14.27 0.15
N ARG A 85 -9.82 13.11 -0.23
CA ARG A 85 -11.22 12.78 0.11
C ARG A 85 -11.37 12.46 1.60
N PRO A 86 -12.43 12.93 2.25
CA PRO A 86 -12.64 12.71 3.69
C PRO A 86 -12.71 11.23 4.11
N ASN A 87 -13.10 10.37 3.16
CA ASN A 87 -13.20 8.93 3.38
C ASN A 87 -11.98 8.13 2.87
N THR A 88 -10.90 8.79 2.49
CA THR A 88 -9.63 8.15 2.17
C THR A 88 -8.66 8.30 3.33
N ARG A 89 -8.03 7.21 3.71
CA ARG A 89 -6.94 7.15 4.69
C ARG A 89 -5.67 6.73 3.98
N THR A 90 -4.63 7.55 4.09
CA THR A 90 -3.35 7.31 3.42
C THR A 90 -2.32 6.84 4.44
N ILE A 91 -1.69 5.71 4.16
CA ILE A 91 -0.59 5.17 4.95
C ILE A 91 0.65 5.16 4.05
N PHE A 92 1.74 5.75 4.50
CA PHE A 92 3.05 5.54 3.88
C PHE A 92 3.81 4.49 4.68
N SER A 93 4.39 3.51 3.99
CA SER A 93 5.28 2.54 4.64
C SER A 93 6.58 2.46 3.89
N LEU A 94 7.68 2.66 4.60
CA LEU A 94 9.02 2.61 4.04
C LEU A 94 9.88 1.64 4.84
N ARG A 95 10.79 0.98 4.12
CA ARG A 95 11.82 0.10 4.67
C ARG A 95 13.20 0.60 4.27
N HIS A 96 14.16 0.43 5.17
CA HIS A 96 15.53 0.89 4.94
C HIS A 96 16.16 0.27 3.69
N PRO A 97 16.88 1.05 2.84
CA PRO A 97 17.42 0.58 1.56
C PRO A 97 18.43 -0.58 1.73
N ARG A 98 19.20 -0.61 2.83
CA ARG A 98 20.14 -1.69 3.15
C ARG A 98 19.49 -3.07 3.09
N ASP A 99 18.24 -3.16 3.54
CA ASP A 99 17.52 -4.44 3.64
C ASP A 99 16.57 -4.65 2.45
N THR A 100 16.10 -3.55 1.86
CA THR A 100 15.18 -3.58 0.72
C THR A 100 15.88 -4.02 -0.56
N LEU A 101 17.02 -3.39 -0.91
CA LEU A 101 17.68 -3.61 -2.20
C LEU A 101 18.15 -5.06 -2.36
N PRO A 102 18.88 -5.67 -1.40
CA PRO A 102 19.25 -7.07 -1.51
C PRO A 102 18.01 -7.99 -1.58
N SER A 103 16.94 -7.64 -0.86
CA SER A 103 15.70 -8.41 -0.85
C SER A 103 14.97 -8.39 -2.19
N ILE A 104 15.01 -7.27 -2.94
CA ILE A 104 14.47 -7.19 -4.30
C ILE A 104 15.29 -8.10 -5.22
N VAL A 105 16.60 -7.92 -5.26
CA VAL A 105 17.50 -8.69 -6.14
C VAL A 105 17.35 -10.19 -5.88
N THR A 106 17.42 -10.61 -4.61
CA THR A 106 17.28 -12.02 -4.24
C THR A 106 15.93 -12.61 -4.66
N LEU A 107 14.84 -11.85 -4.53
CA LEU A 107 13.53 -12.30 -4.97
C LEU A 107 13.53 -12.63 -6.47
N TYR A 108 13.99 -11.69 -7.29
CA TYR A 108 13.93 -11.88 -8.74
C TYR A 108 14.93 -12.91 -9.24
N GLN A 109 16.09 -13.07 -8.60
CA GLN A 109 16.99 -14.20 -8.87
C GLN A 109 16.33 -15.57 -8.67
N GLN A 110 15.36 -15.65 -7.77
CA GLN A 110 14.65 -16.90 -7.48
C GLN A 110 13.43 -17.12 -8.37
N VAL A 111 12.65 -16.06 -8.66
CA VAL A 111 11.35 -16.20 -9.33
C VAL A 111 11.41 -15.95 -10.84
N ASP A 112 12.32 -15.09 -11.31
CA ASP A 112 12.51 -14.73 -12.70
C ASP A 112 13.95 -14.25 -12.95
N PRO A 113 14.91 -15.16 -13.18
CA PRO A 113 16.32 -14.81 -13.40
C PRO A 113 16.59 -13.91 -14.62
N THR A 114 15.61 -13.71 -15.50
CA THR A 114 15.74 -12.83 -16.67
C THR A 114 15.24 -11.41 -16.42
N ASN A 115 14.64 -11.16 -15.26
CA ASN A 115 14.08 -9.87 -14.91
C ASN A 115 15.16 -8.81 -14.63
N GLU A 116 14.91 -7.58 -15.01
CA GLU A 116 15.83 -6.45 -14.81
C GLU A 116 16.14 -6.19 -13.32
N PHE A 117 15.22 -6.52 -12.41
CA PHE A 117 15.42 -6.42 -10.97
C PHE A 117 16.48 -7.37 -10.39
N ASN A 118 17.07 -8.25 -11.20
CA ASN A 118 18.28 -8.99 -10.82
C ASN A 118 19.53 -8.10 -10.77
N SER A 119 19.48 -6.93 -11.44
CA SER A 119 20.53 -5.93 -11.35
C SER A 119 20.37 -5.08 -10.10
N PRO A 120 21.41 -4.96 -9.25
CA PRO A 120 21.40 -4.03 -8.13
C PRO A 120 21.16 -2.58 -8.54
N ASP A 121 21.70 -2.15 -9.68
CA ASP A 121 21.53 -0.80 -10.21
C ASP A 121 20.07 -0.53 -10.58
N TYR A 122 19.42 -1.47 -11.25
CA TYR A 122 18.00 -1.35 -11.59
C TYR A 122 17.10 -1.32 -10.34
N ALA A 123 17.41 -2.18 -9.36
CA ALA A 123 16.70 -2.17 -8.08
C ALA A 123 16.88 -0.84 -7.32
N LEU A 124 18.10 -0.24 -7.38
CA LEU A 124 18.39 1.06 -6.81
C LEU A 124 17.61 2.18 -7.52
N ASP A 125 17.63 2.20 -8.85
CA ASP A 125 16.89 3.19 -9.65
C ASP A 125 15.39 3.13 -9.35
N TYR A 126 14.81 1.93 -9.30
CA TYR A 126 13.42 1.74 -8.88
C TYR A 126 13.18 2.35 -7.50
N TYR A 127 14.01 2.01 -6.52
CA TYR A 127 13.85 2.44 -5.14
C TYR A 127 13.91 3.97 -5.02
N VAL A 128 14.92 4.60 -5.62
CA VAL A 128 15.10 6.06 -5.61
C VAL A 128 13.94 6.77 -6.30
N ASN A 129 13.55 6.30 -7.49
CA ASN A 129 12.43 6.88 -8.23
C ASN A 129 11.11 6.74 -7.46
N ARG A 130 10.92 5.59 -6.79
CA ARG A 130 9.72 5.36 -5.97
C ARG A 130 9.70 6.27 -4.75
N LEU A 131 10.79 6.39 -4.01
CA LEU A 131 10.87 7.30 -2.85
C LEU A 131 10.67 8.75 -3.24
N THR A 132 11.22 9.18 -4.37
CA THR A 132 11.03 10.54 -4.90
C THR A 132 9.56 10.81 -5.18
N ALA A 133 8.85 9.87 -5.81
CA ALA A 133 7.42 9.99 -6.05
C ALA A 133 6.60 10.02 -4.74
N LEU A 134 6.92 9.14 -3.78
CA LEU A 134 6.25 9.10 -2.48
C LEU A 134 6.47 10.38 -1.69
N SER A 135 7.71 10.91 -1.67
CA SER A 135 8.05 12.19 -1.05
C SER A 135 7.26 13.34 -1.69
N GLY A 136 7.17 13.36 -3.02
CA GLY A 136 6.37 14.35 -3.73
C GLY A 136 4.88 14.30 -3.36
N ILE A 137 4.32 13.10 -3.19
CA ILE A 137 2.94 12.95 -2.72
C ILE A 137 2.82 13.44 -1.27
N ALA A 138 3.70 13.01 -0.37
CA ALA A 138 3.64 13.36 1.04
C ALA A 138 3.78 14.87 1.29
N THR A 139 4.59 15.57 0.48
CA THR A 139 4.79 17.03 0.57
C THR A 139 3.54 17.80 0.11
N ASN A 140 2.78 17.25 -0.84
CA ASN A 140 1.64 17.93 -1.44
C ASN A 140 0.27 17.47 -0.91
N ILE A 141 0.23 16.50 0.00
CA ILE A 141 -1.02 16.08 0.65
C ILE A 141 -1.30 16.96 1.87
N GLU A 142 -2.46 17.62 1.87
CA GLU A 142 -2.87 18.49 2.99
C GLU A 142 -3.56 17.74 4.12
N GLN A 143 -4.02 16.51 3.86
CA GLN A 143 -4.66 15.68 4.88
C GLN A 143 -3.63 14.90 5.72
N PRO A 144 -3.94 14.65 6.99
CA PRO A 144 -3.11 13.78 7.82
C PRO A 144 -2.96 12.39 7.18
N PHE A 145 -1.73 11.88 7.19
CA PHE A 145 -1.42 10.52 6.82
C PHE A 145 -0.71 9.79 7.97
N TYR A 146 -0.74 8.48 7.93
CA TYR A 146 0.00 7.65 8.87
C TYR A 146 1.33 7.22 8.26
N TYR A 147 2.42 7.37 9.01
CA TYR A 147 3.71 6.78 8.64
C TYR A 147 3.91 5.48 9.41
N LEU A 148 4.05 4.39 8.66
CA LEU A 148 4.31 3.05 9.17
C LEU A 148 5.78 2.71 8.88
N ASP A 149 6.59 2.67 9.91
CA ASP A 149 7.93 2.10 9.79
C ASP A 149 7.82 0.58 9.57
N ALA A 150 8.39 0.11 8.47
CA ALA A 150 8.26 -1.30 8.09
C ALA A 150 9.03 -2.23 9.04
N GLU A 151 10.15 -1.79 9.61
CA GLU A 151 10.90 -2.53 10.61
C GLU A 151 10.13 -2.58 11.93
N ALA A 152 9.54 -1.47 12.37
CA ALA A 152 8.74 -1.42 13.60
C ALA A 152 7.53 -2.35 13.55
N LEU A 153 6.94 -2.56 12.37
CA LEU A 153 5.86 -3.54 12.19
C LEU A 153 6.30 -4.97 12.55
N VAL A 154 7.56 -5.32 12.30
CA VAL A 154 8.09 -6.65 12.58
C VAL A 154 8.59 -6.76 14.02
N GLU A 155 9.26 -5.72 14.51
CA GLU A 155 9.91 -5.72 15.81
C GLU A 155 8.93 -5.47 16.96
N ASN A 156 7.91 -4.63 16.73
CA ASN A 156 6.94 -4.21 17.74
C ASN A 156 5.51 -4.11 17.20
N ALA A 157 5.02 -5.21 16.61
CA ALA A 157 3.73 -5.26 15.93
C ALA A 157 2.56 -4.77 16.80
N GLY A 158 2.57 -5.10 18.10
CA GLY A 158 1.48 -4.76 19.02
C GLY A 158 1.28 -3.25 19.17
N GLU A 159 2.36 -2.52 19.43
CA GLU A 159 2.33 -1.05 19.57
C GLU A 159 2.01 -0.38 18.23
N CYS A 160 2.66 -0.83 17.16
CA CYS A 160 2.47 -0.30 15.81
C CYS A 160 1.02 -0.42 15.34
N LEU A 161 0.40 -1.60 15.49
CA LEU A 161 -0.97 -1.85 15.10
C LEU A 161 -1.99 -1.18 16.04
N GLY A 162 -1.66 -1.04 17.32
CA GLY A 162 -2.44 -0.29 18.29
C GLY A 162 -2.55 1.18 17.87
N SER A 163 -1.42 1.84 17.64
CA SER A 163 -1.35 3.23 17.17
C SER A 163 -2.08 3.44 15.83
N LEU A 164 -1.90 2.52 14.88
CA LEU A 164 -2.61 2.56 13.61
C LEU A 164 -4.14 2.42 13.80
N SER A 165 -4.56 1.51 14.66
CA SER A 165 -6.00 1.32 14.96
C SER A 165 -6.64 2.58 15.53
N ASP A 166 -5.93 3.28 16.41
CA ASP A 166 -6.42 4.53 16.99
C ASP A 166 -6.51 5.65 15.95
N TRP A 167 -5.54 5.71 15.04
CA TRP A 167 -5.56 6.68 13.95
C TRP A 167 -6.66 6.41 12.90
N LEU A 168 -7.04 5.16 12.67
CA LEU A 168 -8.10 4.79 11.71
C LEU A 168 -9.53 5.04 12.23
N ARG A 169 -9.73 5.27 13.53
CA ARG A 169 -11.03 5.60 14.15
C ARG A 169 -11.46 7.02 13.85
#